data_ef018db453b4e2002736debeb4a4b2a1
#
_entry.id   ef018db453b4e2002736debeb4a4b2a1
#
_cell.length_a   1.000
_cell.length_b   1.000
_cell.length_c   1.000
_cell.angle_alpha   90.00
_cell.angle_beta   90.00
_cell.angle_gamma   90.00
#
_symmetry.space_group_name_H-M   'P 1'
#
loop_
_entity.id
_entity.type
_entity.pdbx_description
1 polymer ?
#
loop_
_entity_poly.entity_id
_entity_poly.type
_entity_poly.pdbx_seq_one_letter_code
_entity_poly.pdbx_strand_id
1 'polypeptide(L)'
;MQRRNQKVIEFAPAWSISEETRKKILDSAKRLARRVGYTNAGTMEFLVDEEEHPYFIEMNPRIQVEHTVTEMVTGIDIVICQILIAEGYPLNSPTIHIYSQNEI
;
A
#
# COMPACT_ATOMS: atom_id res chain seq x y z
N MET A 1 -3.12 14.50 6.49
CA MET A 1 -3.10 15.60 7.49
C MET A 1 -3.03 15.01 8.89
N GLN A 2 -2.27 15.62 9.76
CA GLN A 2 -2.02 15.11 11.12
C GLN A 2 -2.44 16.13 12.17
N ARG A 3 -2.84 15.63 13.33
CA ARG A 3 -3.09 16.42 14.54
C ARG A 3 -2.55 15.64 15.73
N ARG A 4 -1.68 16.27 16.55
CA ARG A 4 -1.04 15.66 17.72
C ARG A 4 -0.33 14.34 17.38
N ASN A 5 0.41 14.32 16.28
CA ASN A 5 1.10 13.14 15.74
C ASN A 5 0.16 11.99 15.31
N GLN A 6 -1.12 12.26 15.12
CA GLN A 6 -2.08 11.30 14.60
C GLN A 6 -2.53 11.70 13.20
N LYS A 7 -2.66 10.73 12.32
CA LYS A 7 -3.21 10.92 10.97
C LYS A 7 -4.73 11.05 11.10
N VAL A 8 -5.27 12.20 10.73
CA VAL A 8 -6.70 12.51 10.87
C VAL A 8 -7.41 12.45 9.53
N ILE A 9 -6.74 12.90 8.47
CA ILE A 9 -7.28 12.89 7.10
C ILE A 9 -6.29 12.22 6.19
N GLU A 10 -6.79 11.23 5.45
CA GLU A 10 -6.05 10.46 4.46
C GLU A 10 -6.69 10.65 3.08
N PHE A 11 -5.89 10.69 2.04
CA PHE A 11 -6.39 10.71 0.68
C PHE A 11 -5.46 9.95 -0.28
N ALA A 12 -6.04 9.43 -1.33
CA ALA A 12 -5.34 8.77 -2.43
C ALA A 12 -6.09 9.04 -3.75
N PRO A 13 -5.39 9.06 -4.90
CA PRO A 13 -3.93 9.00 -5.02
C PRO A 13 -3.24 10.28 -4.52
N ALA A 14 -1.95 10.20 -4.22
CA ALA A 14 -1.15 11.36 -3.81
C ALA A 14 -0.88 12.25 -5.03
N TRP A 15 -1.70 13.26 -5.23
CA TRP A 15 -1.64 14.17 -6.37
C TRP A 15 -0.49 15.19 -6.31
N SER A 16 0.13 15.33 -5.14
CA SER A 16 1.23 16.27 -4.91
C SER A 16 2.61 15.75 -5.35
N ILE A 17 2.71 14.52 -5.79
CA ILE A 17 3.94 13.91 -6.28
C ILE A 17 3.80 13.48 -7.74
N SER A 18 4.94 13.48 -8.46
CA SER A 18 4.97 13.02 -9.85
C SER A 18 4.78 11.51 -9.97
N GLU A 19 4.41 11.05 -11.16
CA GLU A 19 4.33 9.61 -11.45
C GLU A 19 5.69 8.91 -11.33
N GLU A 20 6.78 9.61 -11.66
CA GLU A 20 8.13 9.10 -11.49
C GLU A 20 8.44 8.84 -10.01
N THR A 21 8.14 9.78 -9.13
CA THR A 21 8.33 9.63 -7.69
C THR A 21 7.45 8.53 -7.13
N ARG A 22 6.19 8.46 -7.55
CA ARG A 22 5.27 7.38 -7.19
C ARG A 22 5.85 6.02 -7.55
N LYS A 23 6.35 5.88 -8.76
CA LYS A 23 6.96 4.64 -9.24
C LYS A 23 8.18 4.26 -8.41
N LYS A 24 9.05 5.20 -8.08
CA LYS A 24 10.21 4.97 -7.21
C LYS A 24 9.80 4.42 -5.84
N ILE A 25 8.77 5.01 -5.22
CA ILE A 25 8.24 4.56 -3.94
C ILE A 25 7.69 3.14 -4.04
N LEU A 26 6.85 2.87 -5.02
CA LEU A 26 6.26 1.54 -5.22
C LEU A 26 7.32 0.46 -5.50
N ASP A 27 8.29 0.76 -6.34
CA ASP A 27 9.37 -0.18 -6.67
C ASP A 27 10.26 -0.43 -5.44
N SER A 28 10.54 0.60 -4.65
CA SER A 28 11.29 0.46 -3.39
C SER A 28 10.55 -0.41 -2.39
N ALA A 29 9.25 -0.19 -2.22
CA ALA A 29 8.42 -0.98 -1.33
C ALA A 29 8.38 -2.46 -1.74
N LYS A 30 8.18 -2.73 -3.02
CA LYS A 30 8.19 -4.10 -3.56
C LYS A 30 9.55 -4.79 -3.34
N ARG A 31 10.63 -4.06 -3.57
CA ARG A 31 11.99 -4.57 -3.40
C ARG A 31 12.31 -4.91 -1.96
N LEU A 32 11.92 -4.03 -1.02
CA LEU A 32 12.06 -4.28 0.41
C LEU A 32 11.25 -5.50 0.86
N ALA A 33 9.99 -5.59 0.46
CA ALA A 33 9.13 -6.72 0.79
C ALA A 33 9.71 -8.05 0.30
N ARG A 34 10.21 -8.07 -0.93
CA ARG A 34 10.87 -9.27 -1.50
C ARG A 34 12.15 -9.62 -0.74
N ARG A 35 12.95 -8.63 -0.38
CA ARG A 35 14.23 -8.83 0.31
C ARG A 35 14.06 -9.48 1.68
N VAL A 36 13.02 -9.13 2.41
CA VAL A 36 12.73 -9.71 3.73
C VAL A 36 11.82 -10.93 3.67
N GLY A 37 11.34 -11.30 2.49
CA GLY A 37 10.42 -12.42 2.32
C GLY A 37 9.06 -12.17 2.97
N TYR A 38 8.60 -10.92 2.95
CA TYR A 38 7.33 -10.55 3.59
C TYR A 38 6.13 -11.10 2.84
N THR A 39 5.19 -11.67 3.60
CA THR A 39 3.92 -12.15 3.07
C THR A 39 2.75 -11.45 3.76
N ASN A 40 1.64 -11.36 3.01
CA ASN A 40 0.40 -10.74 3.46
C ASN A 40 0.42 -9.19 3.40
N ALA A 41 -0.58 -8.55 4.00
CA ALA A 41 -0.74 -7.11 3.93
C ALA A 41 0.19 -6.36 4.88
N GLY A 42 0.64 -5.22 4.44
CA GLY A 42 1.49 -4.33 5.22
C GLY A 42 1.54 -2.95 4.58
N THR A 43 2.09 -2.00 5.29
CA THR A 43 2.25 -0.63 4.81
C THR A 43 3.69 -0.18 5.03
N MET A 44 4.28 0.36 3.99
CA MET A 44 5.58 1.02 4.08
C MET A 44 5.37 2.52 4.00
N GLU A 45 5.93 3.25 4.94
CA GLU A 45 5.80 4.70 5.03
C GLU A 45 7.06 5.39 4.52
N PHE A 46 6.85 6.43 3.72
CA PHE A 46 7.90 7.26 3.14
C PHE A 46 7.59 8.72 3.43
N LEU A 47 8.64 9.51 3.68
CA LEU A 47 8.58 10.96 3.56
C LEU A 47 9.09 11.35 2.18
N VAL A 48 8.47 12.37 1.60
CA VAL A 48 8.91 12.96 0.33
C VAL A 48 9.21 14.42 0.57
N ASP A 49 10.42 14.86 0.24
CA ASP A 49 10.82 16.26 0.37
C ASP A 49 10.29 17.13 -0.77
N GLU A 50 10.55 18.43 -0.72
CA GLU A 50 10.12 19.39 -1.74
C GLU A 50 10.75 19.14 -3.11
N GLU A 51 11.90 18.47 -3.16
CA GLU A 51 12.57 18.05 -4.39
C GLU A 51 12.14 16.67 -4.90
N GLU A 52 11.08 16.11 -4.28
CA GLU A 52 10.54 14.80 -4.59
C GLU A 52 11.51 13.62 -4.37
N HIS A 53 12.37 13.73 -3.35
CA HIS A 53 13.18 12.60 -2.91
C HIS A 53 12.41 11.79 -1.86
N PRO A 54 12.17 10.49 -2.10
CA PRO A 54 11.50 9.64 -1.11
C PRO A 54 12.51 9.10 -0.08
N TYR A 55 12.11 9.13 1.18
CA TYR A 55 12.86 8.58 2.31
C TYR A 55 12.02 7.56 3.04
N PHE A 56 12.50 6.34 3.14
CA PHE A 56 11.85 5.29 3.92
C PHE A 56 11.87 5.63 5.41
N ILE A 57 10.73 5.49 6.07
CA ILE A 57 10.60 5.72 7.52
C ILE A 57 10.48 4.39 8.24
N GLU A 58 9.41 3.67 7.98
CA GLU A 58 9.09 2.43 8.68
C GLU A 58 8.17 1.53 7.87
N MET A 59 8.06 0.30 8.32
CA MET A 59 7.07 -0.64 7.83
C MET A 59 6.16 -1.06 8.98
N ASN A 60 4.86 -1.03 8.74
CA ASN A 60 3.86 -1.63 9.62
C ASN A 60 3.42 -2.97 9.02
N PRO A 61 3.84 -4.11 9.60
CA PRO A 61 3.54 -5.44 9.06
C PRO A 61 2.12 -5.90 9.44
N ARG A 62 1.15 -5.10 9.10
CA ARG A 62 -0.26 -5.30 9.42
C ARG A 62 -1.14 -4.43 8.54
N ILE A 63 -2.43 -4.71 8.52
CA ILE A 63 -3.41 -3.77 7.98
C ILE A 63 -3.51 -2.54 8.87
N GLN A 64 -3.74 -1.38 8.29
CA GLN A 64 -3.92 -0.12 9.00
C GLN A 64 -5.36 0.37 8.93
N VAL A 65 -5.73 1.29 9.84
CA VAL A 65 -7.08 1.87 9.87
C VAL A 65 -7.43 2.52 8.53
N GLU A 66 -6.48 3.21 7.92
CA GLU A 66 -6.64 3.94 6.66
C GLU A 66 -6.64 3.06 5.39
N HIS A 67 -6.62 1.73 5.50
CA HIS A 67 -6.65 0.82 4.35
C HIS A 67 -7.84 1.04 3.43
N THR A 68 -8.95 1.53 3.97
CA THR A 68 -10.17 1.80 3.21
C THR A 68 -9.97 2.84 2.11
N VAL A 69 -9.05 3.79 2.28
CA VAL A 69 -8.72 4.77 1.24
C VAL A 69 -8.12 4.07 0.02
N THR A 70 -7.21 3.14 0.23
CA THR A 70 -6.63 2.31 -0.84
C THR A 70 -7.70 1.43 -1.49
N GLU A 71 -8.58 0.82 -0.70
CA GLU A 71 -9.68 0.01 -1.23
C GLU A 71 -10.61 0.81 -2.13
N MET A 72 -10.94 2.04 -1.74
CA MET A 72 -11.81 2.93 -2.53
C MET A 72 -11.17 3.32 -3.87
N VAL A 73 -9.85 3.49 -3.91
CA VAL A 73 -9.13 3.88 -5.13
C VAL A 73 -8.85 2.69 -6.04
N THR A 74 -8.52 1.54 -5.47
CA THR A 74 -8.07 0.36 -6.24
C THR A 74 -9.17 -0.65 -6.51
N GLY A 75 -10.27 -0.60 -5.77
CA GLY A 75 -11.31 -1.62 -5.81
C GLY A 75 -10.91 -2.97 -5.22
N ILE A 76 -9.76 -3.05 -4.55
CA ILE A 76 -9.25 -4.26 -3.92
C ILE A 76 -9.81 -4.37 -2.50
N ASP A 77 -10.41 -5.51 -2.15
CA ASP A 77 -10.76 -5.83 -0.77
C ASP A 77 -9.54 -6.43 -0.08
N ILE A 78 -8.83 -5.60 0.69
CA ILE A 78 -7.57 -5.99 1.32
C ILE A 78 -7.79 -7.07 2.38
N VAL A 79 -8.87 -7.00 3.16
CA VAL A 79 -9.16 -7.97 4.22
C VAL A 79 -9.43 -9.35 3.64
N ILE A 80 -10.24 -9.44 2.59
CA ILE A 80 -10.49 -10.70 1.90
C ILE A 80 -9.18 -11.24 1.32
N CYS A 81 -8.37 -10.40 0.69
CA CYS A 81 -7.08 -10.81 0.16
C CYS A 81 -6.15 -11.35 1.25
N GLN A 82 -6.14 -10.75 2.45
CA GLN A 82 -5.37 -11.26 3.59
C GLN A 82 -5.78 -12.69 3.96
N ILE A 83 -7.08 -12.96 4.00
CA ILE A 83 -7.61 -14.28 4.34
C ILE A 83 -7.20 -15.30 3.27
N LEU A 84 -7.34 -14.95 2.00
CA LEU A 84 -6.98 -15.84 0.89
C LEU A 84 -5.47 -16.14 0.86
N ILE A 85 -4.63 -15.16 1.11
CA ILE A 85 -3.18 -15.34 1.19
C ILE A 85 -2.83 -16.26 2.37
N ALA A 86 -3.49 -16.09 3.52
CA ALA A 86 -3.30 -16.95 4.68
C ALA A 86 -3.74 -18.39 4.43
N GLU A 87 -4.71 -18.60 3.54
CA GLU A 87 -5.13 -19.93 3.08
C GLU A 87 -4.20 -20.56 2.04
N GLY A 88 -3.17 -19.82 1.59
CA GLY A 88 -2.15 -20.30 0.67
C GLY A 88 -2.32 -19.89 -0.79
N TYR A 89 -3.29 -19.02 -1.11
CA TYR A 89 -3.44 -18.50 -2.47
C TYR A 89 -2.33 -17.50 -2.80
N PRO A 90 -1.59 -17.68 -3.91
CA PRO A 90 -0.60 -16.68 -4.33
C PRO A 90 -1.28 -15.45 -4.91
N LEU A 91 -0.57 -14.31 -4.91
CA LEU A 91 -1.11 -13.02 -5.41
C LEU A 91 -1.62 -13.07 -6.85
N ASN A 92 -1.02 -13.92 -7.68
CA ASN A 92 -1.43 -14.09 -9.07
C ASN A 92 -2.55 -15.13 -9.27
N SER A 93 -3.15 -15.63 -8.20
CA SER A 93 -4.23 -16.61 -8.32
C SER A 93 -5.49 -15.95 -8.88
N PRO A 94 -6.30 -16.67 -9.69
CA PRO A 94 -7.58 -16.17 -10.16
C PRO A 94 -8.54 -15.79 -9.03
N THR A 95 -8.46 -16.50 -7.89
CA THR A 95 -9.31 -16.25 -6.72
C THR A 95 -9.05 -14.88 -6.12
N ILE A 96 -7.78 -14.48 -5.96
CA ILE A 96 -7.43 -13.15 -5.48
C ILE A 96 -7.80 -12.09 -6.54
N HIS A 97 -7.63 -12.40 -7.80
CA HIS A 97 -7.91 -11.49 -8.90
C HIS A 97 -9.38 -11.05 -8.98
N ILE A 98 -10.31 -11.92 -8.58
CA ILE A 98 -11.74 -11.58 -8.51
C ILE A 98 -11.99 -10.40 -7.57
N TYR A 99 -11.26 -10.31 -6.47
CA TYR A 99 -11.39 -9.25 -5.47
C TYR A 99 -10.52 -8.01 -5.76
N SER A 100 -9.82 -8.00 -6.88
CA SER A 100 -8.97 -6.89 -7.33
C SER A 100 -9.44 -6.26 -8.64
N GLN A 101 -10.55 -6.70 -9.18
CA GLN A 101 -11.05 -6.25 -10.48
C GLN A 101 -12.21 -5.25 -10.38
N ASN A 102 -11.99 -4.13 -9.73
CA ASN A 102 -12.84 -2.99 -10.03
C ASN A 102 -11.99 -1.97 -10.76
N GLU A 103 -12.25 -1.84 -12.05
CA GLU A 103 -11.71 -0.74 -12.83
C GLU A 103 -12.19 0.58 -12.22
N ILE A 104 -11.24 1.37 -11.83
CA ILE A 104 -11.46 2.77 -11.48
C ILE A 104 -11.21 3.59 -12.73
#